data_2ea7f702327a5d289153808bfa58ceac
#
_entry.id   2ea7f702327a5d289153808bfa58ceac
#
_cell.length_a   1.000
_cell.length_b   1.000
_cell.length_c   1.000
_cell.angle_alpha   90.00
_cell.angle_beta   90.00
_cell.angle_gamma   90.00
#
_symmetry.space_group_name_H-M   'P 1'
#
loop_
_entity.id
_entity.type
_entity.pdbx_description
1 polymer ?
#
loop_
_entity_poly.entity_id
_entity_poly.type
_entity_poly.pdbx_seq_one_letter_code
_entity_poly.pdbx_strand_id
1 'polypeptide(L)'
;MFVGHYGVSFAAKKAEPSVPLWVLFIAVQFLDVLWAPLVLLGIEKVRIVPGITATNPLDLYYMPFSHSLVTAIGWSVAAWLAYRLIVPTAPRRAATAVGVAVFSHWVLDFLVHQPDLPLYDNTAKVGLGLWNLPAIALGLEAVLLFGGMWLYFRLGAARRTGMLVFGVVMLAIQVFVFFGPPPASDKAAAATAIVGYAIFALVIRALERLQMVTS
;
A
#
# COMPACT_ATOMS: atom_id res chain seq x y z
N MET A 1 -7.14 1.21 -1.90
CA MET A 1 -6.26 1.15 -3.11
C MET A 1 -5.31 -0.03 -2.96
N PHE A 2 -4.63 -0.50 -4.05
CA PHE A 2 -3.65 -1.59 -3.85
C PHE A 2 -2.31 -1.25 -4.52
N VAL A 3 -2.15 -1.46 -5.83
CA VAL A 3 -0.83 -1.26 -6.45
C VAL A 3 -0.41 0.21 -6.55
N GLY A 4 -1.35 1.13 -6.54
CA GLY A 4 -1.08 2.58 -6.54
C GLY A 4 -0.27 3.05 -5.34
N HIS A 5 -0.44 2.43 -4.15
CA HIS A 5 0.37 2.73 -2.97
C HIS A 5 1.86 2.57 -3.25
N TYR A 6 2.25 1.55 -4.02
CA TYR A 6 3.66 1.30 -4.34
C TYR A 6 4.28 2.40 -5.23
N GLY A 7 3.45 3.18 -5.94
CA GLY A 7 3.93 4.38 -6.62
C GLY A 7 4.56 5.38 -5.67
N VAL A 8 3.97 5.56 -4.49
CA VAL A 8 4.54 6.41 -3.42
C VAL A 8 5.87 5.85 -2.91
N SER A 9 6.04 4.52 -2.81
CA SER A 9 7.34 3.91 -2.44
C SER A 9 8.45 4.31 -3.38
N PHE A 10 8.20 4.24 -4.68
CA PHE A 10 9.17 4.64 -5.71
C PHE A 10 9.48 6.14 -5.66
N ALA A 11 8.45 6.98 -5.49
CA ALA A 11 8.63 8.42 -5.35
C ALA A 11 9.40 8.78 -4.06
N ALA A 12 9.08 8.14 -2.93
CA ALA A 12 9.78 8.31 -1.66
C ALA A 12 11.25 7.87 -1.77
N LYS A 13 11.55 6.76 -2.48
CA LYS A 13 12.92 6.33 -2.76
C LYS A 13 13.69 7.36 -3.59
N LYS A 14 13.03 8.04 -4.52
CA LYS A 14 13.64 9.17 -5.26
C LYS A 14 13.93 10.35 -4.34
N ALA A 15 13.04 10.66 -3.41
CA ALA A 15 13.21 11.77 -2.47
C ALA A 15 14.26 11.47 -1.39
N GLU A 16 14.33 10.21 -0.93
CA GLU A 16 15.25 9.76 0.11
C GLU A 16 15.91 8.41 -0.27
N PRO A 17 16.99 8.45 -1.05
CA PRO A 17 17.64 7.24 -1.56
C PRO A 17 18.25 6.32 -0.48
N SER A 18 18.49 6.83 0.73
CA SER A 18 19.08 6.04 1.83
C SER A 18 18.14 4.98 2.40
N VAL A 19 16.81 5.14 2.23
CA VAL A 19 15.84 4.14 2.69
C VAL A 19 15.77 2.99 1.68
N PRO A 20 15.96 1.72 2.09
CA PRO A 20 15.79 0.58 1.21
C PRO A 20 14.37 0.53 0.63
N LEU A 21 14.25 0.23 -0.67
CA LEU A 21 12.95 0.26 -1.35
C LEU A 21 11.94 -0.74 -0.76
N TRP A 22 12.40 -1.92 -0.32
CA TRP A 22 11.54 -2.90 0.35
C TRP A 22 10.95 -2.39 1.67
N VAL A 23 11.67 -1.53 2.41
CA VAL A 23 11.14 -0.87 3.61
C VAL A 23 10.00 0.07 3.25
N LEU A 24 10.16 0.84 2.18
CA LEU A 24 9.11 1.73 1.67
C LEU A 24 7.90 0.95 1.15
N PHE A 25 8.11 -0.23 0.53
CA PHE A 25 7.02 -1.13 0.11
C PHE A 25 6.19 -1.61 1.30
N ILE A 26 6.85 -1.98 2.41
CA ILE A 26 6.13 -2.32 3.64
C ILE A 26 5.45 -1.08 4.23
N ALA A 27 6.13 0.07 4.23
CA ALA A 27 5.61 1.30 4.83
C ALA A 27 4.32 1.78 4.16
N VAL A 28 4.26 1.78 2.81
CA VAL A 28 3.03 2.21 2.11
C VAL A 28 1.86 1.24 2.28
N GLN A 29 2.11 -0.01 2.63
CA GLN A 29 1.08 -1.02 2.90
C GLN A 29 0.90 -1.31 4.40
N PHE A 30 1.52 -0.50 5.25
CA PHE A 30 1.60 -0.82 6.68
C PHE A 30 0.22 -0.93 7.35
N LEU A 31 -0.74 -0.09 6.97
CA LEU A 31 -2.09 -0.16 7.52
C LEU A 31 -2.78 -1.48 7.14
N ASP A 32 -2.61 -1.95 5.93
CA ASP A 32 -3.11 -3.25 5.47
C ASP A 32 -2.36 -4.43 6.08
N VAL A 33 -1.04 -4.28 6.29
CA VAL A 33 -0.22 -5.29 7.01
C VAL A 33 -0.69 -5.44 8.45
N LEU A 34 -1.23 -4.39 9.07
CA LEU A 34 -1.89 -4.44 10.37
C LEU A 34 -3.32 -4.99 10.27
N TRP A 35 -4.09 -4.52 9.29
CA TRP A 35 -5.48 -4.92 9.07
C TRP A 35 -5.63 -6.44 8.91
N ALA A 36 -4.79 -7.07 8.10
CA ALA A 36 -4.92 -8.48 7.80
C ALA A 36 -4.86 -9.38 9.05
N PRO A 37 -3.86 -9.30 9.96
CA PRO A 37 -3.88 -10.07 11.19
C PRO A 37 -5.03 -9.67 12.13
N LEU A 38 -5.45 -8.40 12.18
CA LEU A 38 -6.58 -7.98 12.99
C LEU A 38 -7.91 -8.61 12.51
N VAL A 39 -8.08 -8.77 11.20
CA VAL A 39 -9.22 -9.51 10.62
C VAL A 39 -9.11 -11.00 10.91
N LEU A 40 -7.93 -11.61 10.74
CA LEU A 40 -7.74 -13.04 11.05
C LEU A 40 -8.05 -13.38 12.51
N LEU A 41 -7.77 -12.45 13.42
CA LEU A 41 -8.07 -12.55 14.86
C LEU A 41 -9.52 -12.15 15.21
N GLY A 42 -10.30 -11.63 14.26
CA GLY A 42 -11.68 -11.16 14.49
C GLY A 42 -11.78 -9.83 15.25
N ILE A 43 -10.67 -9.10 15.40
CA ILE A 43 -10.61 -7.79 16.06
C ILE A 43 -11.18 -6.73 15.11
N GLU A 44 -10.70 -6.66 13.87
CA GLU A 44 -11.32 -5.89 12.80
C GLU A 44 -12.20 -6.79 11.94
N LYS A 45 -13.17 -6.20 11.24
CA LYS A 45 -14.21 -6.99 10.59
C LYS A 45 -14.49 -6.48 9.19
N VAL A 46 -14.58 -7.42 8.27
CA VAL A 46 -14.94 -7.23 6.87
C VAL A 46 -15.95 -8.31 6.46
N ARG A 47 -16.78 -8.03 5.48
CA ARG A 47 -17.65 -9.01 4.84
C ARG A 47 -17.40 -9.01 3.35
N ILE A 48 -17.58 -10.17 2.71
CA ILE A 48 -17.58 -10.28 1.26
C ILE A 48 -19.00 -10.04 0.77
N VAL A 49 -19.20 -8.92 0.09
CA VAL A 49 -20.51 -8.50 -0.46
C VAL A 49 -20.30 -8.17 -1.95
N PRO A 50 -20.48 -9.16 -2.85
CA PRO A 50 -20.34 -8.91 -4.27
C PRO A 50 -21.25 -7.78 -4.74
N GLY A 51 -20.68 -6.82 -5.48
CA GLY A 51 -21.44 -5.66 -6.00
C GLY A 51 -21.63 -4.51 -5.01
N ILE A 52 -21.03 -4.54 -3.82
CA ILE A 52 -21.06 -3.37 -2.89
C ILE A 52 -20.35 -2.15 -3.50
N THR A 53 -19.30 -2.38 -4.29
CA THR A 53 -18.76 -1.43 -5.25
C THR A 53 -18.54 -2.13 -6.60
N ALA A 54 -18.25 -1.36 -7.64
CA ALA A 54 -18.05 -1.93 -8.98
C ALA A 54 -16.72 -2.74 -9.11
N THR A 55 -15.74 -2.53 -8.22
CA THR A 55 -14.40 -3.18 -8.32
C THR A 55 -13.97 -3.91 -7.05
N ASN A 56 -14.59 -3.64 -5.90
CA ASN A 56 -14.16 -4.23 -4.63
C ASN A 56 -15.38 -4.83 -3.91
N PRO A 57 -15.38 -6.14 -3.61
CA PRO A 57 -16.46 -6.80 -2.90
C PRO A 57 -16.38 -6.71 -1.37
N LEU A 58 -15.39 -5.98 -0.83
CA LEU A 58 -15.15 -5.89 0.61
C LEU A 58 -16.04 -4.81 1.25
N ASP A 59 -16.93 -5.22 2.14
CA ASP A 59 -17.62 -4.33 3.07
C ASP A 59 -16.77 -4.17 4.33
N LEU A 60 -16.01 -3.10 4.38
CA LEU A 60 -15.04 -2.77 5.43
C LEU A 60 -15.73 -2.03 6.58
N TYR A 61 -16.68 -2.70 7.24
CA TYR A 61 -17.58 -2.05 8.16
C TYR A 61 -17.01 -1.74 9.55
N TYR A 62 -15.88 -2.37 9.94
CA TYR A 62 -15.24 -2.14 11.24
C TYR A 62 -13.72 -2.26 11.18
N MET A 63 -13.01 -1.13 11.11
CA MET A 63 -11.55 -1.05 11.03
C MET A 63 -10.96 0.16 11.78
N PRO A 64 -11.24 0.27 13.10
CA PRO A 64 -10.84 1.43 13.89
C PRO A 64 -9.34 1.51 14.19
N PHE A 65 -8.65 0.36 14.23
CA PHE A 65 -7.27 0.28 14.71
C PHE A 65 -6.25 0.44 13.58
N SER A 66 -6.59 -0.03 12.39
CA SER A 66 -5.71 0.07 11.22
C SER A 66 -6.01 1.33 10.40
N HIS A 67 -7.29 1.60 10.08
CA HIS A 67 -7.68 2.56 9.04
C HIS A 67 -8.40 3.82 9.52
N SER A 68 -8.58 4.08 10.83
CA SER A 68 -9.05 5.41 11.21
C SER A 68 -7.96 6.46 10.99
N LEU A 69 -8.33 7.69 10.63
CA LEU A 69 -7.37 8.77 10.41
C LEU A 69 -6.47 8.99 11.63
N VAL A 70 -7.04 8.96 12.83
CA VAL A 70 -6.29 9.15 14.07
C VAL A 70 -5.28 8.02 14.27
N THR A 71 -5.65 6.77 14.04
CA THR A 71 -4.72 5.64 14.15
C THR A 71 -3.70 5.63 13.02
N ALA A 72 -4.07 6.03 11.80
CA ALA A 72 -3.14 6.18 10.69
C ALA A 72 -2.04 7.22 10.99
N ILE A 73 -2.39 8.36 11.61
CA ILE A 73 -1.43 9.33 12.13
C ILE A 73 -0.55 8.69 13.22
N GLY A 74 -1.16 7.99 14.18
CA GLY A 74 -0.44 7.29 15.25
C GLY A 74 0.57 6.28 14.71
N TRP A 75 0.17 5.45 13.76
CA TRP A 75 1.06 4.47 13.11
C TRP A 75 2.16 5.12 12.27
N SER A 76 1.86 6.26 11.62
CA SER A 76 2.87 7.05 10.91
C SER A 76 3.96 7.56 11.85
N VAL A 77 3.57 8.10 13.01
CA VAL A 77 4.52 8.54 14.04
C VAL A 77 5.27 7.35 14.65
N ALA A 78 4.58 6.25 14.93
CA ALA A 78 5.21 5.04 15.45
C ALA A 78 6.24 4.46 14.47
N ALA A 79 5.93 4.42 13.17
CA ALA A 79 6.86 3.98 12.13
C ALA A 79 8.08 4.92 12.02
N TRP A 80 7.87 6.23 12.11
CA TRP A 80 8.94 7.23 12.16
C TRP A 80 9.88 6.99 13.36
N LEU A 81 9.32 6.80 14.56
CA LEU A 81 10.08 6.50 15.79
C LEU A 81 10.81 5.17 15.68
N ALA A 82 10.12 4.11 15.24
CA ALA A 82 10.70 2.79 15.08
C ALA A 82 11.91 2.83 14.13
N TYR A 83 11.79 3.50 12.96
CA TYR A 83 12.89 3.63 12.03
C TYR A 83 14.08 4.39 12.65
N ARG A 84 13.84 5.44 13.44
CA ARG A 84 14.86 6.18 14.17
C ARG A 84 15.61 5.32 15.20
N LEU A 85 14.90 4.43 15.86
CA LEU A 85 15.48 3.54 16.89
C LEU A 85 16.24 2.37 16.27
N ILE A 86 15.70 1.78 15.20
CA ILE A 86 16.30 0.60 14.52
C ILE A 86 17.51 0.98 13.68
N VAL A 87 17.49 2.17 13.06
CA VAL A 87 18.58 2.68 12.19
C VAL A 87 19.07 4.04 12.70
N PRO A 88 19.73 4.10 13.86
CA PRO A 88 20.07 5.36 14.53
C PRO A 88 21.03 6.24 13.71
N THR A 89 21.79 5.62 12.80
CA THR A 89 22.74 6.31 11.90
C THR A 89 22.05 6.96 10.69
N ALA A 90 20.79 6.59 10.41
CA ALA A 90 20.04 7.17 9.29
C ALA A 90 19.73 8.65 9.53
N PRO A 91 19.70 9.49 8.49
CA PRO A 91 19.31 10.89 8.63
C PRO A 91 17.83 10.99 9.04
N ARG A 92 17.44 12.07 9.74
CA ARG A 92 16.05 12.28 10.16
C ARG A 92 15.06 12.23 8.99
N ARG A 93 15.45 12.72 7.83
CA ARG A 93 14.65 12.70 6.60
C ARG A 93 14.28 11.28 6.16
N ALA A 94 15.12 10.27 6.43
CA ALA A 94 14.82 8.87 6.12
C ALA A 94 13.64 8.35 6.96
N ALA A 95 13.65 8.61 8.27
CA ALA A 95 12.51 8.28 9.13
C ALA A 95 11.24 9.06 8.70
N THR A 96 11.40 10.33 8.32
CA THR A 96 10.27 11.13 7.80
C THR A 96 9.70 10.53 6.53
N ALA A 97 10.54 10.06 5.61
CA ALA A 97 10.07 9.37 4.40
C ALA A 97 9.27 8.10 4.73
N VAL A 98 9.70 7.32 5.72
CA VAL A 98 8.97 6.12 6.20
C VAL A 98 7.63 6.51 6.82
N GLY A 99 7.59 7.49 7.73
CA GLY A 99 6.35 7.93 8.36
C GLY A 99 5.34 8.50 7.34
N VAL A 100 5.81 9.33 6.40
CA VAL A 100 4.97 9.88 5.31
C VAL A 100 4.46 8.75 4.39
N ALA A 101 5.28 7.74 4.10
CA ALA A 101 4.87 6.58 3.32
C ALA A 101 3.74 5.81 4.01
N VAL A 102 3.79 5.61 5.32
CA VAL A 102 2.69 5.01 6.09
C VAL A 102 1.43 5.86 6.00
N PHE A 103 1.53 7.17 6.22
CA PHE A 103 0.36 8.07 6.18
C PHE A 103 -0.27 8.16 4.79
N SER A 104 0.54 8.07 3.74
CA SER A 104 0.07 8.14 2.35
C SER A 104 -0.96 7.04 2.03
N HIS A 105 -0.92 5.91 2.72
CA HIS A 105 -1.89 4.84 2.57
C HIS A 105 -3.32 5.36 2.81
N TRP A 106 -3.56 5.96 3.98
CA TRP A 106 -4.87 6.51 4.32
C TRP A 106 -5.35 7.58 3.32
N VAL A 107 -4.43 8.45 2.89
CA VAL A 107 -4.75 9.52 1.91
C VAL A 107 -5.18 8.95 0.56
N LEU A 108 -4.50 7.91 0.08
CA LEU A 108 -4.82 7.29 -1.19
C LEU A 108 -6.09 6.43 -1.11
N ASP A 109 -6.31 5.79 0.04
CA ASP A 109 -7.54 5.04 0.29
C ASP A 109 -8.77 5.95 0.35
N PHE A 110 -8.64 7.15 0.90
CA PHE A 110 -9.70 8.14 0.87
C PHE A 110 -10.23 8.42 -0.54
N LEU A 111 -9.40 8.32 -1.57
CA LEU A 111 -9.83 8.51 -2.96
C LEU A 111 -10.71 7.37 -3.47
N VAL A 112 -10.38 6.13 -3.11
CA VAL A 112 -11.00 4.95 -3.73
C VAL A 112 -12.13 4.35 -2.89
N HIS A 113 -12.01 4.39 -1.57
CA HIS A 113 -13.03 3.88 -0.66
C HIS A 113 -14.36 4.62 -0.82
N GLN A 114 -15.46 3.90 -0.70
CA GLN A 114 -16.75 4.52 -0.38
C GLN A 114 -16.67 5.15 1.02
N PRO A 115 -17.70 5.88 1.52
CA PRO A 115 -17.67 6.44 2.88
C PRO A 115 -17.64 5.37 3.97
N ASP A 116 -16.54 4.60 4.06
CA ASP A 116 -16.30 3.53 5.03
C ASP A 116 -14.99 3.72 5.82
N LEU A 117 -14.11 4.67 5.43
CA LEU A 117 -12.92 5.03 6.18
C LEU A 117 -13.25 5.89 7.41
N PRO A 118 -12.98 5.41 8.65
CA PRO A 118 -13.26 6.20 9.84
C PRO A 118 -12.30 7.38 9.99
N LEU A 119 -12.78 8.50 10.54
CA LEU A 119 -11.91 9.57 11.03
C LEU A 119 -11.40 9.28 12.44
N TYR A 120 -12.27 8.79 13.32
CA TYR A 120 -11.94 8.44 14.69
C TYR A 120 -12.70 7.18 15.10
N ASP A 121 -12.00 6.23 15.75
CA ASP A 121 -12.57 4.91 16.08
C ASP A 121 -13.24 4.29 14.83
N ASN A 122 -14.49 3.93 14.89
CA ASN A 122 -15.25 3.46 13.72
C ASN A 122 -16.35 4.46 13.30
N THR A 123 -16.15 5.74 13.55
CA THR A 123 -17.14 6.82 13.36
C THR A 123 -16.70 7.84 12.33
N ALA A 124 -17.63 8.74 11.94
CA ALA A 124 -17.38 9.81 10.97
C ALA A 124 -16.69 9.29 9.69
N LYS A 125 -17.34 8.34 9.04
CA LYS A 125 -16.77 7.64 7.86
C LYS A 125 -16.79 8.51 6.62
N VAL A 126 -15.66 8.49 5.89
CA VAL A 126 -15.41 9.29 4.68
C VAL A 126 -14.86 8.42 3.56
N GLY A 127 -14.85 8.96 2.33
CA GLY A 127 -14.30 8.32 1.13
C GLY A 127 -14.93 8.91 -0.12
N LEU A 128 -14.20 8.97 -1.25
CA LEU A 128 -14.69 9.54 -2.51
C LEU A 128 -15.33 8.50 -3.44
N GLY A 129 -15.19 7.20 -3.14
CA GLY A 129 -15.91 6.13 -3.83
C GLY A 129 -15.42 5.79 -5.23
N LEU A 130 -14.16 6.06 -5.58
CA LEU A 130 -13.65 5.76 -6.93
C LEU A 130 -13.70 4.27 -7.29
N TRP A 131 -13.83 3.35 -6.33
CA TRP A 131 -14.08 1.93 -6.62
C TRP A 131 -15.40 1.68 -7.38
N ASN A 132 -16.30 2.65 -7.41
CA ASN A 132 -17.51 2.61 -8.25
C ASN A 132 -17.27 3.07 -9.70
N LEU A 133 -16.07 3.53 -10.03
CA LEU A 133 -15.67 4.01 -11.36
C LEU A 133 -14.44 3.21 -11.85
N PRO A 134 -14.63 1.95 -12.35
CA PRO A 134 -13.53 1.00 -12.60
C PRO A 134 -12.40 1.55 -13.47
N ALA A 135 -12.74 2.24 -14.56
CA ALA A 135 -11.74 2.80 -15.47
C ALA A 135 -10.90 3.90 -14.80
N ILE A 136 -11.53 4.76 -13.97
CA ILE A 136 -10.84 5.83 -13.24
C ILE A 136 -9.98 5.23 -12.12
N ALA A 137 -10.52 4.29 -11.35
CA ALA A 137 -9.79 3.63 -10.28
C ALA A 137 -8.55 2.90 -10.84
N LEU A 138 -8.71 2.09 -11.91
CA LEU A 138 -7.59 1.39 -12.54
C LEU A 138 -6.58 2.36 -13.16
N GLY A 139 -7.05 3.41 -13.81
CA GLY A 139 -6.20 4.48 -14.37
C GLY A 139 -5.37 5.17 -13.28
N LEU A 140 -5.98 5.48 -12.13
CA LEU A 140 -5.28 6.06 -10.98
C LEU A 140 -4.21 5.12 -10.42
N GLU A 141 -4.54 3.82 -10.24
CA GLU A 141 -3.58 2.79 -9.82
C GLU A 141 -2.36 2.74 -10.75
N ALA A 142 -2.61 2.71 -12.08
CA ALA A 142 -1.55 2.67 -13.09
C ALA A 142 -0.70 3.94 -13.12
N VAL A 143 -1.34 5.12 -13.07
CA VAL A 143 -0.64 6.42 -13.09
C VAL A 143 0.23 6.59 -11.86
N LEU A 144 -0.25 6.23 -10.67
CA LEU A 144 0.53 6.30 -9.44
C LEU A 144 1.71 5.33 -9.50
N LEU A 145 1.48 4.06 -9.87
CA LEU A 145 2.52 3.04 -9.93
C LEU A 145 3.63 3.43 -10.92
N PHE A 146 3.27 3.65 -12.19
CA PHE A 146 4.26 3.92 -13.23
C PHE A 146 4.84 5.34 -13.15
N GLY A 147 4.07 6.31 -12.66
CA GLY A 147 4.57 7.66 -12.36
C GLY A 147 5.63 7.65 -11.27
N GLY A 148 5.39 6.91 -10.18
CA GLY A 148 6.39 6.69 -9.12
C GLY A 148 7.64 5.97 -9.65
N MET A 149 7.45 4.91 -10.44
CA MET A 149 8.57 4.20 -11.09
C MET A 149 9.38 5.11 -12.03
N TRP A 150 8.71 5.94 -12.81
CA TRP A 150 9.38 6.92 -13.67
C TRP A 150 10.25 7.90 -12.85
N LEU A 151 9.74 8.40 -11.72
CA LEU A 151 10.53 9.23 -10.80
C LEU A 151 11.74 8.48 -10.27
N TYR A 152 11.55 7.23 -9.86
CA TYR A 152 12.63 6.37 -9.36
C TYR A 152 13.73 6.14 -10.42
N PHE A 153 13.36 5.91 -11.68
CA PHE A 153 14.32 5.70 -12.77
C PHE A 153 15.19 6.91 -13.07
N ARG A 154 14.80 8.10 -12.62
CA ARG A 154 15.65 9.29 -12.69
C ARG A 154 16.82 9.27 -11.70
N LEU A 155 16.92 8.27 -10.82
CA LEU A 155 18.12 8.00 -10.02
C LEU A 155 19.24 7.26 -10.80
N GLY A 156 19.00 6.89 -12.06
CA GLY A 156 19.99 6.16 -12.85
C GLY A 156 19.93 4.64 -12.68
N ALA A 157 18.79 4.08 -12.31
CA ALA A 157 18.58 2.64 -12.11
C ALA A 157 19.04 1.81 -13.31
N ALA A 158 20.00 0.90 -13.10
CA ALA A 158 20.64 0.12 -14.16
C ALA A 158 19.74 -0.96 -14.79
N ARG A 159 18.83 -1.56 -14.00
CA ARG A 159 17.95 -2.67 -14.45
C ARG A 159 16.48 -2.26 -14.53
N ARG A 160 16.17 -1.26 -15.35
CA ARG A 160 14.80 -0.76 -15.55
C ARG A 160 13.82 -1.84 -16.01
N THR A 161 14.28 -2.76 -16.88
CA THR A 161 13.42 -3.81 -17.45
C THR A 161 12.82 -4.71 -16.37
N GLY A 162 13.62 -5.22 -15.42
CA GLY A 162 13.10 -6.07 -14.35
C GLY A 162 12.06 -5.36 -13.47
N MET A 163 12.29 -4.09 -13.15
CA MET A 163 11.34 -3.27 -12.41
C MET A 163 10.06 -3.02 -13.22
N LEU A 164 10.17 -2.71 -14.52
CA LEU A 164 9.01 -2.52 -15.39
C LEU A 164 8.18 -3.80 -15.52
N VAL A 165 8.82 -4.95 -15.73
CA VAL A 165 8.13 -6.26 -15.75
C VAL A 165 7.40 -6.48 -14.44
N PHE A 166 8.04 -6.21 -13.31
CA PHE A 166 7.39 -6.33 -12.00
C PHE A 166 6.19 -5.38 -11.88
N GLY A 167 6.30 -4.12 -12.30
CA GLY A 167 5.19 -3.17 -12.32
C GLY A 167 4.01 -3.63 -13.20
N VAL A 168 4.29 -4.20 -14.38
CA VAL A 168 3.27 -4.78 -15.26
C VAL A 168 2.58 -5.98 -14.60
N VAL A 169 3.34 -6.86 -13.93
CA VAL A 169 2.77 -7.99 -13.17
C VAL A 169 1.88 -7.48 -12.03
N MET A 170 2.32 -6.46 -11.28
CA MET A 170 1.51 -5.85 -10.22
C MET A 170 0.19 -5.31 -10.78
N LEU A 171 0.23 -4.59 -11.91
CA LEU A 171 -0.99 -4.07 -12.54
C LEU A 171 -1.89 -5.20 -13.07
N ALA A 172 -1.34 -6.28 -13.62
CA ALA A 172 -2.13 -7.44 -14.03
C ALA A 172 -2.84 -8.10 -12.83
N ILE A 173 -2.17 -8.19 -11.67
CA ILE A 173 -2.79 -8.65 -10.42
C ILE A 173 -3.90 -7.67 -9.99
N GLN A 174 -3.69 -6.36 -10.12
CA GLN A 174 -4.73 -5.37 -9.82
C GLN A 174 -5.97 -5.54 -10.70
N VAL A 175 -5.79 -5.78 -12.00
CA VAL A 175 -6.89 -6.09 -12.94
C VAL A 175 -7.64 -7.35 -12.48
N PHE A 176 -6.91 -8.39 -12.07
CA PHE A 176 -7.53 -9.60 -11.52
C PHE A 176 -8.29 -9.35 -10.22
N VAL A 177 -7.76 -8.50 -9.33
CA VAL A 177 -8.44 -8.12 -8.08
C VAL A 177 -9.75 -7.38 -8.37
N PHE A 178 -9.78 -6.54 -9.41
CA PHE A 178 -10.99 -5.76 -9.76
C PHE A 178 -12.06 -6.58 -10.49
N PHE A 179 -11.66 -7.49 -11.37
CA PHE A 179 -12.57 -8.15 -12.32
C PHE A 179 -12.62 -9.68 -12.17
N GLY A 180 -11.79 -10.23 -11.29
CA GLY A 180 -11.78 -11.66 -10.98
C GLY A 180 -12.88 -12.06 -9.99
N PRO A 181 -12.93 -13.35 -9.62
CA PRO A 181 -13.89 -13.82 -8.62
C PRO A 181 -13.59 -13.21 -7.25
N PRO A 182 -14.63 -12.90 -6.46
CA PRO A 182 -14.46 -12.40 -5.10
C PRO A 182 -13.75 -13.43 -4.22
N PRO A 183 -13.05 -13.01 -3.14
CA PRO A 183 -12.47 -13.92 -2.17
C PRO A 183 -13.54 -14.84 -1.55
N ALA A 184 -13.16 -16.07 -1.23
CA ALA A 184 -14.09 -17.07 -0.66
C ALA A 184 -14.57 -16.70 0.75
N SER A 185 -13.82 -15.89 1.49
CA SER A 185 -14.15 -15.41 2.84
C SER A 185 -13.32 -14.18 3.21
N ASP A 186 -13.70 -13.51 4.30
CA ASP A 186 -12.93 -12.45 4.96
C ASP A 186 -11.51 -12.89 5.31
N LYS A 187 -11.37 -14.07 5.91
CA LYS A 187 -10.07 -14.64 6.27
C LYS A 187 -9.22 -14.96 5.05
N ALA A 188 -9.84 -15.46 3.97
CA ALA A 188 -9.14 -15.71 2.72
C ALA A 188 -8.62 -14.40 2.11
N ALA A 189 -9.44 -13.32 2.13
CA ALA A 189 -9.03 -12.00 1.67
C ALA A 189 -7.82 -11.49 2.47
N ALA A 190 -7.89 -11.52 3.81
CA ALA A 190 -6.83 -11.06 4.69
C ALA A 190 -5.53 -11.88 4.53
N ALA A 191 -5.63 -13.22 4.47
CA ALA A 191 -4.47 -14.09 4.27
C ALA A 191 -3.80 -13.89 2.91
N THR A 192 -4.59 -13.75 1.85
CA THR A 192 -4.06 -13.49 0.50
C THR A 192 -3.38 -12.13 0.42
N ALA A 193 -3.96 -11.11 1.04
CA ALA A 193 -3.40 -9.77 1.08
C ALA A 193 -2.02 -9.76 1.75
N ILE A 194 -1.89 -10.29 2.97
CA ILE A 194 -0.61 -10.27 3.70
C ILE A 194 0.48 -11.09 3.00
N VAL A 195 0.12 -12.22 2.38
CA VAL A 195 1.05 -13.01 1.57
C VAL A 195 1.51 -12.22 0.34
N GLY A 196 0.59 -11.56 -0.36
CA GLY A 196 0.90 -10.69 -1.50
C GLY A 196 1.85 -9.56 -1.14
N TYR A 197 1.61 -8.85 -0.03
CA TYR A 197 2.49 -7.77 0.46
C TYR A 197 3.90 -8.29 0.79
N ALA A 198 3.99 -9.45 1.45
CA ALA A 198 5.28 -10.07 1.75
C ALA A 198 6.05 -10.44 0.46
N ILE A 199 5.37 -11.06 -0.51
CA ILE A 199 5.97 -11.42 -1.81
C ILE A 199 6.48 -10.17 -2.52
N PHE A 200 5.67 -9.09 -2.59
CA PHE A 200 6.09 -7.87 -3.26
C PHE A 200 7.31 -7.22 -2.58
N ALA A 201 7.35 -7.21 -1.24
CA ALA A 201 8.51 -6.72 -0.50
C ALA A 201 9.78 -7.56 -0.75
N LEU A 202 9.65 -8.88 -0.84
CA LEU A 202 10.76 -9.78 -1.14
C LEU A 202 11.26 -9.63 -2.59
N VAL A 203 10.35 -9.55 -3.55
CA VAL A 203 10.69 -9.37 -4.97
C VAL A 203 11.42 -8.04 -5.18
N ILE A 204 10.87 -6.94 -4.64
CA ILE A 204 11.51 -5.63 -4.82
C ILE A 204 12.87 -5.55 -4.13
N ARG A 205 13.03 -6.21 -2.97
CA ARG A 205 14.34 -6.34 -2.30
C ARG A 205 15.35 -7.07 -3.17
N ALA A 206 14.95 -8.16 -3.82
CA ALA A 206 15.82 -8.91 -4.73
C ALA A 206 16.20 -8.06 -5.95
N LEU A 207 15.25 -7.37 -6.56
CA LEU A 207 15.48 -6.50 -7.71
C LEU A 207 16.41 -5.33 -7.36
N GLU A 208 16.23 -4.69 -6.20
CA GLU A 208 17.09 -3.60 -5.73
C GLU A 208 18.54 -4.07 -5.49
N ARG A 209 18.73 -5.25 -4.88
CA ARG A 209 20.08 -5.82 -4.67
C ARG A 209 20.81 -6.10 -5.98
N LEU A 210 20.11 -6.64 -6.98
CA LEU A 210 20.70 -6.91 -8.29
C LEU A 210 21.15 -5.62 -9.01
N GLN A 211 20.58 -4.46 -8.68
CA GLN A 211 21.02 -3.17 -9.21
C GLN A 211 22.37 -2.72 -8.61
N MET A 212 22.55 -2.96 -7.30
CA MET A 212 23.77 -2.56 -6.57
C MET A 212 25.00 -3.37 -6.96
N VAL A 213 24.84 -4.59 -7.47
CA VAL A 213 25.95 -5.47 -7.88
C VAL A 213 26.48 -5.13 -9.28
N THR A 214 25.71 -4.38 -10.08
CA THR A 214 26.02 -4.09 -11.50
C THR A 214 26.35 -2.61 -11.76
N SER A 215 26.35 -1.78 -10.73
CA SER A 215 26.80 -0.37 -10.72
C SER A 215 28.21 -0.25 -10.13
#